data_b6d84c47bce17b46c64dfd0c286f6f9e
#
_entry.id   b6d84c47bce17b46c64dfd0c286f6f9e
#
_cell.length_a   1.000
_cell.length_b   1.000
_cell.length_c   1.000
_cell.angle_alpha   90.00
_cell.angle_beta   90.00
_cell.angle_gamma   90.00
#
_symmetry.space_group_name_H-M   'P 1'
#
loop_
_entity.id
_entity.type
_entity.pdbx_description
1 polymer ?
#
loop_
_entity_poly.entity_id
_entity_poly.type
_entity_poly.pdbx_seq_one_letter_code
_entity_poly.pdbx_strand_id
1 'polypeptide(L)'
;MHYQTVLFDLDGTLTDPREGITRSIQFALANLGIDEPDLSKLEHFIGPPLLQAFMQFYDFDEARAWEAVNFYRERFKVTGLYENRVFDGVTPLLETLSGQGRQLYIATSKPWVFAREIARHFDFARHFKVIYGSELDGTRTNKVELIAHLLEEERLDPVQTLMIGDRKHDLIGARSNGLDAAAVGYGFGSFEELNAEAPAYHFETLDELHQAFLQR
;
A
#
# COMPACT_ATOMS: atom_id res chain seq x y z
N MET A 1 20.27 -7.98 5.52
CA MET A 1 19.81 -7.93 4.10
C MET A 1 20.71 -7.03 3.28
N HIS A 2 20.94 -7.34 1.98
CA HIS A 2 21.95 -6.66 1.13
C HIS A 2 21.40 -5.61 0.17
N TYR A 3 20.07 -5.44 0.06
CA TYR A 3 19.46 -4.52 -0.90
C TYR A 3 19.82 -3.06 -0.64
N GLN A 4 20.16 -2.32 -1.70
CA GLN A 4 20.48 -0.89 -1.64
C GLN A 4 19.21 -0.03 -1.69
N THR A 5 18.16 -0.55 -2.32
CA THR A 5 16.87 0.13 -2.51
C THR A 5 15.76 -0.68 -1.88
N VAL A 6 14.84 0.00 -1.20
CA VAL A 6 13.65 -0.62 -0.61
C VAL A 6 12.40 0.15 -1.04
N LEU A 7 11.48 -0.58 -1.65
CA LEU A 7 10.14 -0.11 -1.99
C LEU A 7 9.17 -0.58 -0.91
N PHE A 8 8.33 0.31 -0.41
CA PHE A 8 7.29 -0.01 0.56
C PHE A 8 5.92 0.21 -0.04
N ASP A 9 4.98 -0.70 0.19
CA ASP A 9 3.58 -0.30 0.12
C ASP A 9 3.24 0.64 1.29
N LEU A 10 2.07 1.26 1.27
CA LEU A 10 1.63 2.21 2.28
C LEU A 10 0.60 1.58 3.22
N ASP A 11 -0.58 1.28 2.68
CA ASP A 11 -1.73 0.81 3.43
C ASP A 11 -1.55 -0.67 3.84
N GLY A 12 -1.51 -0.95 5.14
CA GLY A 12 -1.22 -2.30 5.66
C GLY A 12 0.27 -2.61 5.84
N THR A 13 1.16 -1.77 5.34
CA THR A 13 2.61 -1.95 5.43
C THR A 13 3.27 -0.88 6.32
N LEU A 14 3.06 0.40 6.04
CA LEU A 14 3.56 1.52 6.84
C LEU A 14 2.47 2.08 7.76
N THR A 15 1.21 2.03 7.32
CA THR A 15 0.09 2.60 8.05
C THR A 15 -1.11 1.65 8.11
N ASP A 16 -1.93 1.79 9.17
CA ASP A 16 -3.24 1.16 9.31
C ASP A 16 -4.34 2.17 8.95
N PRO A 17 -4.84 2.14 7.71
CA PRO A 17 -5.85 3.06 7.20
C PRO A 17 -7.28 2.59 7.47
N ARG A 18 -7.47 1.54 8.27
CA ARG A 18 -8.73 0.80 8.44
C ARG A 18 -9.91 1.73 8.63
N GLU A 19 -9.84 2.63 9.60
CA GLU A 19 -10.94 3.54 9.92
C GLU A 19 -11.27 4.46 8.73
N GLY A 20 -10.28 5.11 8.16
CA GLY A 20 -10.46 6.08 7.08
C GLY A 20 -11.01 5.45 5.81
N ILE A 21 -10.51 4.27 5.43
CA ILE A 21 -10.96 3.55 4.24
C ILE A 21 -12.37 3.02 4.46
N THR A 22 -12.63 2.24 5.52
CA THR A 22 -13.92 1.59 5.72
C THR A 22 -15.06 2.59 5.91
N ARG A 23 -14.83 3.70 6.65
CA ARG A 23 -15.82 4.78 6.78
C ARG A 23 -16.08 5.50 5.46
N SER A 24 -15.06 5.65 4.61
CA SER A 24 -15.24 6.30 3.30
C SER A 24 -15.94 5.37 2.31
N ILE A 25 -15.71 4.05 2.38
CA ILE A 25 -16.51 3.06 1.64
C ILE A 25 -17.98 3.07 2.12
N GLN A 26 -18.20 3.03 3.44
CA GLN A 26 -19.55 3.11 4.01
C GLN A 26 -20.29 4.37 3.52
N PHE A 27 -19.61 5.53 3.52
CA PHE A 27 -20.16 6.78 2.99
C PHE A 27 -20.53 6.65 1.51
N ALA A 28 -19.65 6.06 0.69
CA ALA A 28 -19.92 5.84 -0.73
C ALA A 28 -21.14 4.93 -0.95
N LEU A 29 -21.21 3.82 -0.23
CA LEU A 29 -22.33 2.87 -0.31
C LEU A 29 -23.65 3.53 0.10
N ALA A 30 -23.66 4.30 1.19
CA ALA A 30 -24.85 5.01 1.67
C ALA A 30 -25.39 5.99 0.60
N ASN A 31 -24.52 6.72 -0.11
CA ASN A 31 -24.93 7.60 -1.21
C ASN A 31 -25.51 6.84 -2.42
N LEU A 32 -25.18 5.55 -2.56
CA LEU A 32 -25.73 4.65 -3.58
C LEU A 32 -26.94 3.85 -3.10
N GLY A 33 -27.45 4.18 -1.89
CA GLY A 33 -28.63 3.52 -1.30
C GLY A 33 -28.35 2.15 -0.68
N ILE A 34 -27.09 1.84 -0.39
CA ILE A 34 -26.66 0.58 0.25
C ILE A 34 -26.24 0.89 1.68
N ASP A 35 -26.92 0.25 2.66
CA ASP A 35 -26.60 0.37 4.08
C ASP A 35 -25.72 -0.80 4.52
N GLU A 36 -24.49 -0.52 4.95
CA GLU A 36 -23.59 -1.50 5.57
C GLU A 36 -23.09 -0.92 6.91
N PRO A 37 -23.74 -1.28 8.03
CA PRO A 37 -23.36 -0.76 9.34
C PRO A 37 -22.09 -1.38 9.92
N ASP A 38 -21.68 -2.55 9.45
CA ASP A 38 -20.52 -3.30 9.93
C ASP A 38 -19.26 -2.96 9.13
N LEU A 39 -18.43 -2.08 9.68
CA LEU A 39 -17.17 -1.66 9.04
C LEU A 39 -16.19 -2.81 8.84
N SER A 40 -16.23 -3.87 9.66
CA SER A 40 -15.33 -5.00 9.53
C SER A 40 -15.51 -5.75 8.21
N LYS A 41 -16.74 -5.75 7.67
CA LYS A 41 -17.03 -6.32 6.36
C LYS A 41 -16.45 -5.53 5.19
N LEU A 42 -15.96 -4.33 5.43
CA LEU A 42 -15.39 -3.45 4.41
C LEU A 42 -13.85 -3.49 4.39
N GLU A 43 -13.22 -4.24 5.29
CA GLU A 43 -11.75 -4.32 5.37
C GLU A 43 -11.11 -4.95 4.11
N HIS A 44 -11.85 -5.77 3.37
CA HIS A 44 -11.38 -6.36 2.11
C HIS A 44 -11.15 -5.33 0.99
N PHE A 45 -11.63 -4.08 1.16
CA PHE A 45 -11.29 -2.97 0.28
C PHE A 45 -9.88 -2.40 0.50
N ILE A 46 -9.19 -2.79 1.59
CA ILE A 46 -7.86 -2.28 1.89
C ILE A 46 -6.82 -3.06 1.08
N GLY A 47 -6.07 -2.36 0.24
CA GLY A 47 -5.05 -2.91 -0.65
C GLY A 47 -5.45 -3.00 -2.12
N PRO A 48 -6.58 -3.62 -2.51
CA PRO A 48 -7.02 -3.66 -3.90
C PRO A 48 -7.35 -2.28 -4.47
N PRO A 49 -7.19 -2.07 -5.81
CA PRO A 49 -7.70 -0.88 -6.48
C PRO A 49 -9.22 -0.72 -6.30
N LEU A 50 -9.66 0.45 -5.83
CA LEU A 50 -11.06 0.69 -5.42
C LEU A 50 -12.09 0.41 -6.52
N LEU A 51 -11.80 0.80 -7.77
CA LEU A 51 -12.71 0.57 -8.89
C LEU A 51 -13.01 -0.91 -9.05
N GLN A 52 -11.94 -1.74 -9.08
CA GLN A 52 -12.07 -3.19 -9.22
C GLN A 52 -12.73 -3.82 -7.99
N ALA A 53 -12.44 -3.31 -6.80
CA ALA A 53 -13.06 -3.78 -5.56
C ALA A 53 -14.58 -3.53 -5.57
N PHE A 54 -15.07 -2.36 -5.97
CA PHE A 54 -16.51 -2.10 -6.10
C PHE A 54 -17.17 -2.98 -7.16
N MET A 55 -16.52 -3.18 -8.32
CA MET A 55 -17.04 -4.08 -9.35
C MET A 55 -17.12 -5.53 -8.85
N GLN A 56 -16.09 -6.00 -8.14
CA GLN A 56 -15.99 -7.39 -7.69
C GLN A 56 -16.91 -7.70 -6.50
N PHE A 57 -16.98 -6.80 -5.51
CA PHE A 57 -17.67 -7.09 -4.24
C PHE A 57 -19.14 -6.68 -4.23
N TYR A 58 -19.52 -5.72 -5.08
CA TYR A 58 -20.88 -5.20 -5.17
C TYR A 58 -21.52 -5.43 -6.54
N ASP A 59 -20.84 -6.15 -7.45
CA ASP A 59 -21.30 -6.43 -8.80
C ASP A 59 -21.71 -5.15 -9.56
N PHE A 60 -20.98 -4.06 -9.31
CA PHE A 60 -21.21 -2.80 -10.01
C PHE A 60 -20.62 -2.87 -11.43
N ASP A 61 -21.35 -2.30 -12.40
CA ASP A 61 -20.73 -1.95 -13.67
C ASP A 61 -19.68 -0.83 -13.48
N GLU A 62 -18.88 -0.60 -14.48
CA GLU A 62 -17.78 0.37 -14.41
C GLU A 62 -18.27 1.79 -14.09
N ALA A 63 -19.41 2.22 -14.66
CA ALA A 63 -19.96 3.56 -14.43
C ALA A 63 -20.36 3.74 -12.96
N ARG A 64 -21.08 2.78 -12.40
CA ARG A 64 -21.51 2.79 -10.99
C ARG A 64 -20.31 2.64 -10.03
N ALA A 65 -19.31 1.85 -10.39
CA ALA A 65 -18.07 1.75 -9.61
C ALA A 65 -17.31 3.07 -9.57
N TRP A 66 -17.24 3.81 -10.68
CA TRP A 66 -16.66 5.15 -10.69
C TRP A 66 -17.46 6.16 -9.85
N GLU A 67 -18.78 6.06 -9.86
CA GLU A 67 -19.64 6.88 -8.98
C GLU A 67 -19.31 6.60 -7.50
N ALA A 68 -19.21 5.33 -7.12
CA ALA A 68 -18.80 4.93 -5.77
C ALA A 68 -17.40 5.48 -5.40
N VAL A 69 -16.43 5.38 -6.32
CA VAL A 69 -15.08 5.92 -6.12
C VAL A 69 -15.12 7.44 -5.91
N ASN A 70 -16.00 8.16 -6.61
CA ASN A 70 -16.14 9.61 -6.44
C ASN A 70 -16.70 9.95 -5.05
N PHE A 71 -17.76 9.29 -4.59
CA PHE A 71 -18.28 9.47 -3.22
C PHE A 71 -17.25 9.08 -2.15
N TYR A 72 -16.53 7.96 -2.33
CA TYR A 72 -15.42 7.60 -1.46
C TYR A 72 -14.41 8.76 -1.35
N ARG A 73 -13.98 9.32 -2.47
CA ARG A 73 -12.98 10.40 -2.52
C ARG A 73 -13.47 11.69 -1.89
N GLU A 74 -14.77 12.00 -1.96
CA GLU A 74 -15.34 13.19 -1.31
C GLU A 74 -15.07 13.19 0.20
N ARG A 75 -15.31 12.06 0.86
CA ARG A 75 -15.05 11.92 2.28
C ARG A 75 -13.56 11.70 2.58
N PHE A 76 -12.93 10.82 1.80
CA PHE A 76 -11.55 10.39 2.07
C PHE A 76 -10.57 11.58 2.06
N LYS A 77 -10.65 12.47 1.07
CA LYS A 77 -9.75 13.63 0.96
C LYS A 77 -9.88 14.66 2.08
N VAL A 78 -11.03 14.70 2.79
CA VAL A 78 -11.29 15.69 3.84
C VAL A 78 -11.05 15.11 5.23
N THR A 79 -11.43 13.85 5.43
CA THR A 79 -11.42 13.21 6.75
C THR A 79 -10.65 11.89 6.75
N GLY A 80 -10.94 11.00 5.81
CA GLY A 80 -10.40 9.63 5.81
C GLY A 80 -8.88 9.54 5.70
N LEU A 81 -8.23 10.52 5.06
CA LEU A 81 -6.75 10.60 5.03
C LEU A 81 -6.13 10.62 6.43
N TYR A 82 -6.82 11.27 7.38
CA TYR A 82 -6.33 11.52 8.74
C TYR A 82 -6.86 10.50 9.76
N GLU A 83 -7.89 9.72 9.40
CA GLU A 83 -8.35 8.54 10.14
C GLU A 83 -7.44 7.34 9.81
N ASN A 84 -6.16 7.48 10.14
CA ASN A 84 -5.08 6.58 9.82
C ASN A 84 -4.07 6.58 10.98
N ARG A 85 -3.21 5.58 11.07
CA ARG A 85 -2.12 5.54 12.06
C ARG A 85 -0.89 4.87 11.46
N VAL A 86 0.28 5.35 11.82
CA VAL A 86 1.55 4.67 11.51
C VAL A 86 1.67 3.45 12.41
N PHE A 87 2.05 2.30 11.86
CA PHE A 87 2.30 1.12 12.69
C PHE A 87 3.48 1.34 13.65
N ASP A 88 3.35 0.83 14.87
CA ASP A 88 4.43 0.87 15.86
C ASP A 88 5.68 0.17 15.32
N GLY A 89 6.84 0.86 15.36
CA GLY A 89 8.10 0.34 14.83
C GLY A 89 8.46 0.83 13.42
N VAL A 90 7.54 1.46 12.66
CA VAL A 90 7.84 2.01 11.31
C VAL A 90 8.89 3.09 11.38
N THR A 91 8.74 4.07 12.27
CA THR A 91 9.71 5.18 12.38
C THR A 91 11.14 4.68 12.68
N PRO A 92 11.38 3.82 13.68
CA PRO A 92 12.71 3.26 13.91
C PRO A 92 13.26 2.45 12.73
N LEU A 93 12.42 1.71 12.02
CA LEU A 93 12.82 0.97 10.82
C LEU A 93 13.30 1.95 9.72
N LEU A 94 12.52 2.98 9.42
CA LEU A 94 12.87 3.98 8.39
C LEU A 94 14.14 4.77 8.75
N GLU A 95 14.32 5.12 10.03
CA GLU A 95 15.53 5.76 10.54
C GLU A 95 16.76 4.85 10.36
N THR A 96 16.63 3.57 10.68
CA THR A 96 17.69 2.58 10.49
C THR A 96 18.10 2.47 9.02
N LEU A 97 17.13 2.29 8.12
CA LEU A 97 17.39 2.12 6.69
C LEU A 97 18.01 3.39 6.08
N SER A 98 17.49 4.55 6.44
CA SER A 98 18.06 5.85 6.02
C SER A 98 19.48 6.05 6.56
N GLY A 99 19.71 5.68 7.83
CA GLY A 99 21.05 5.74 8.47
C GLY A 99 22.07 4.78 7.84
N GLN A 100 21.61 3.69 7.22
CA GLN A 100 22.41 2.75 6.43
C GLN A 100 22.69 3.27 5.00
N GLY A 101 22.15 4.42 4.61
CA GLY A 101 22.31 5.00 3.28
C GLY A 101 21.47 4.32 2.20
N ARG A 102 20.43 3.57 2.56
CA ARG A 102 19.52 2.92 1.59
C ARG A 102 18.60 3.95 0.95
N GLN A 103 18.23 3.73 -0.31
CA GLN A 103 17.23 4.53 -1.00
C GLN A 103 15.84 3.96 -0.73
N LEU A 104 14.95 4.79 -0.19
CA LEU A 104 13.60 4.38 0.17
C LEU A 104 12.58 5.04 -0.75
N TYR A 105 11.60 4.26 -1.19
CA TYR A 105 10.49 4.71 -2.02
C TYR A 105 9.18 4.12 -1.50
N ILE A 106 8.08 4.84 -1.70
CA ILE A 106 6.75 4.28 -1.56
C ILE A 106 6.26 3.91 -2.96
N ALA A 107 5.72 2.68 -3.10
CA ALA A 107 5.09 2.16 -4.31
C ALA A 107 3.71 1.61 -3.95
N THR A 108 2.67 2.44 -4.03
CA THR A 108 1.31 2.11 -3.56
C THR A 108 0.25 2.22 -4.66
N SER A 109 -0.77 1.34 -4.61
CA SER A 109 -1.95 1.46 -5.50
C SER A 109 -2.84 2.65 -5.15
N LYS A 110 -2.65 3.25 -3.95
CA LYS A 110 -3.31 4.50 -3.57
C LYS A 110 -2.87 5.65 -4.49
N PRO A 111 -3.76 6.58 -4.87
CA PRO A 111 -3.36 7.78 -5.62
C PRO A 111 -2.23 8.54 -4.91
N TRP A 112 -1.17 8.87 -5.68
CA TRP A 112 0.05 9.48 -5.15
C TRP A 112 -0.21 10.79 -4.38
N VAL A 113 -1.22 11.55 -4.79
CA VAL A 113 -1.60 12.79 -4.11
C VAL A 113 -2.07 12.54 -2.67
N PHE A 114 -2.77 11.43 -2.42
CA PHE A 114 -3.21 11.03 -1.09
C PHE A 114 -2.07 10.38 -0.30
N ALA A 115 -1.29 9.51 -0.92
CA ALA A 115 -0.14 8.87 -0.28
C ALA A 115 0.87 9.91 0.24
N ARG A 116 1.12 10.95 -0.56
CA ARG A 116 2.01 12.06 -0.21
C ARG A 116 1.48 12.88 0.96
N GLU A 117 0.17 13.17 0.99
CA GLU A 117 -0.44 13.90 2.09
C GLU A 117 -0.40 13.10 3.41
N ILE A 118 -0.68 11.80 3.36
CA ILE A 118 -0.56 10.89 4.51
C ILE A 118 0.89 10.89 5.02
N ALA A 119 1.86 10.64 4.14
CA ALA A 119 3.27 10.59 4.54
C ALA A 119 3.77 11.90 5.16
N ARG A 120 3.26 13.04 4.67
CA ARG A 120 3.58 14.36 5.21
C ARG A 120 2.90 14.60 6.57
N HIS A 121 1.61 14.26 6.69
CA HIS A 121 0.84 14.46 7.92
C HIS A 121 1.41 13.68 9.10
N PHE A 122 1.81 12.44 8.85
CA PHE A 122 2.38 11.54 9.86
C PHE A 122 3.92 11.60 9.96
N ASP A 123 4.55 12.61 9.34
CA ASP A 123 5.96 12.97 9.47
C ASP A 123 6.98 11.88 9.07
N PHE A 124 6.63 10.99 8.15
CA PHE A 124 7.60 10.01 7.63
C PHE A 124 8.02 10.27 6.18
N ALA A 125 7.44 11.26 5.49
CA ALA A 125 7.79 11.59 4.09
C ALA A 125 9.28 11.87 3.90
N ARG A 126 9.95 12.41 4.91
CA ARG A 126 11.38 12.77 4.88
C ARG A 126 12.33 11.60 4.63
N HIS A 127 11.88 10.37 4.89
CA HIS A 127 12.69 9.16 4.69
C HIS A 127 12.67 8.66 3.25
N PHE A 128 11.71 9.11 2.44
CA PHE A 128 11.48 8.61 1.09
C PHE A 128 12.01 9.59 0.04
N LYS A 129 12.75 9.06 -0.93
CA LYS A 129 13.24 9.85 -2.06
C LYS A 129 12.09 10.33 -2.95
N VAL A 130 11.17 9.41 -3.27
CA VAL A 130 9.92 9.69 -4.01
C VAL A 130 8.80 8.79 -3.51
N ILE A 131 7.59 9.31 -3.58
CA ILE A 131 6.35 8.58 -3.30
C ILE A 131 5.62 8.35 -4.62
N TYR A 132 5.64 7.11 -5.10
CA TYR A 132 4.93 6.66 -6.28
C TYR A 132 3.58 6.05 -5.89
N GLY A 133 2.56 6.41 -6.64
CA GLY A 133 1.21 5.89 -6.50
C GLY A 133 0.47 5.97 -7.82
N SER A 134 -0.78 5.49 -7.85
CA SER A 134 -1.62 5.62 -9.02
C SER A 134 -1.99 7.07 -9.30
N GLU A 135 -2.47 7.33 -10.53
CA GLU A 135 -3.16 8.57 -10.85
C GLU A 135 -4.64 8.51 -10.41
N LEU A 136 -5.29 9.66 -10.33
CA LEU A 136 -6.71 9.74 -9.97
C LEU A 136 -7.63 9.14 -11.05
N ASP A 137 -7.18 9.06 -12.29
CA ASP A 137 -7.91 8.42 -13.40
C ASP A 137 -7.76 6.89 -13.44
N GLY A 138 -6.98 6.31 -12.49
CA GLY A 138 -6.72 4.88 -12.42
C GLY A 138 -5.45 4.41 -13.12
N THR A 139 -4.73 5.30 -13.82
CA THR A 139 -3.44 4.96 -14.43
C THR A 139 -2.47 4.49 -13.35
N ARG A 140 -1.76 3.39 -13.61
CA ARG A 140 -0.78 2.77 -12.70
C ARG A 140 -1.36 2.31 -11.34
N THR A 141 -2.64 1.93 -11.27
CA THR A 141 -3.18 1.24 -10.08
C THR A 141 -2.64 -0.18 -9.95
N ASN A 142 -2.25 -0.82 -11.05
CA ASN A 142 -1.63 -2.13 -11.06
C ASN A 142 -0.18 -2.03 -10.58
N LYS A 143 0.19 -2.82 -9.55
CA LYS A 143 1.54 -2.81 -8.97
C LYS A 143 2.62 -3.23 -9.96
N VAL A 144 2.33 -4.09 -10.95
CA VAL A 144 3.29 -4.47 -11.99
C VAL A 144 3.71 -3.25 -12.80
N GLU A 145 2.73 -2.49 -13.27
CA GLU A 145 2.98 -1.26 -14.07
C GLU A 145 3.62 -0.16 -13.24
N LEU A 146 3.16 0.01 -11.98
CA LEU A 146 3.68 1.02 -11.07
C LEU A 146 5.16 0.79 -10.76
N ILE A 147 5.53 -0.45 -10.42
CA ILE A 147 6.91 -0.81 -10.10
C ILE A 147 7.79 -0.69 -11.35
N ALA A 148 7.33 -1.16 -12.53
CA ALA A 148 8.06 -0.99 -13.78
C ALA A 148 8.38 0.48 -14.05
N HIS A 149 7.38 1.35 -13.95
CA HIS A 149 7.54 2.80 -14.11
C HIS A 149 8.54 3.38 -13.11
N LEU A 150 8.45 3.01 -11.81
CA LEU A 150 9.36 3.47 -10.77
C LEU A 150 10.81 3.05 -11.07
N LEU A 151 11.03 1.80 -11.45
CA LEU A 151 12.37 1.29 -11.78
C LEU A 151 12.99 2.05 -12.95
N GLU A 152 12.21 2.35 -13.99
CA GLU A 152 12.64 3.10 -15.16
C GLU A 152 12.99 4.55 -14.81
N GLU A 153 12.09 5.28 -14.15
CA GLU A 153 12.25 6.69 -13.78
C GLU A 153 13.47 6.91 -12.87
N GLU A 154 13.65 6.04 -11.89
CA GLU A 154 14.72 6.15 -10.90
C GLU A 154 16.00 5.39 -11.30
N ARG A 155 15.98 4.67 -12.43
CA ARG A 155 17.06 3.85 -12.97
C ARG A 155 17.60 2.85 -11.95
N LEU A 156 16.70 2.15 -11.29
CA LEU A 156 17.05 1.20 -10.24
C LEU A 156 17.39 -0.17 -10.81
N ASP A 157 18.34 -0.84 -10.16
CA ASP A 157 18.66 -2.24 -10.44
C ASP A 157 17.66 -3.15 -9.71
N PRO A 158 16.85 -3.95 -10.41
CA PRO A 158 15.90 -4.86 -9.79
C PRO A 158 16.53 -5.81 -8.78
N VAL A 159 17.74 -6.34 -9.05
CA VAL A 159 18.44 -7.29 -8.17
C VAL A 159 18.88 -6.65 -6.85
N GLN A 160 19.06 -5.33 -6.84
CA GLN A 160 19.44 -4.55 -5.65
C GLN A 160 18.22 -3.90 -4.96
N THR A 161 17.01 -4.22 -5.42
CA THR A 161 15.76 -3.63 -4.94
C THR A 161 14.88 -4.68 -4.29
N LEU A 162 14.36 -4.38 -3.09
CA LEU A 162 13.40 -5.21 -2.36
C LEU A 162 12.04 -4.50 -2.32
N MET A 163 10.96 -5.22 -2.64
CA MET A 163 9.58 -4.75 -2.38
C MET A 163 9.08 -5.32 -1.05
N ILE A 164 8.54 -4.46 -0.20
CA ILE A 164 7.92 -4.85 1.08
C ILE A 164 6.43 -4.49 1.00
N GLY A 165 5.56 -5.48 1.21
CA GLY A 165 4.12 -5.29 1.16
C GLY A 165 3.35 -6.39 1.88
N ASP A 166 2.09 -6.11 2.15
CA ASP A 166 1.18 -6.98 2.90
C ASP A 166 0.12 -7.66 2.04
N ARG A 167 0.12 -7.45 0.72
CA ARG A 167 -0.84 -8.06 -0.20
C ARG A 167 -0.14 -8.77 -1.36
N LYS A 168 -0.82 -9.80 -1.91
CA LYS A 168 -0.34 -10.50 -3.11
C LYS A 168 0.03 -9.58 -4.27
N HIS A 169 -0.64 -8.42 -4.39
CA HIS A 169 -0.37 -7.46 -5.46
C HIS A 169 1.07 -6.91 -5.42
N ASP A 170 1.62 -6.72 -4.22
CA ASP A 170 3.00 -6.29 -4.00
C ASP A 170 3.99 -7.35 -4.47
N LEU A 171 3.72 -8.61 -4.08
CA LEU A 171 4.57 -9.76 -4.38
C LEU A 171 4.55 -10.09 -5.88
N ILE A 172 3.36 -10.06 -6.51
CA ILE A 172 3.21 -10.21 -7.96
C ILE A 172 3.93 -9.08 -8.70
N GLY A 173 3.75 -7.84 -8.24
CA GLY A 173 4.40 -6.66 -8.82
C GLY A 173 5.92 -6.76 -8.77
N ALA A 174 6.46 -7.17 -7.63
CA ALA A 174 7.89 -7.40 -7.44
C ALA A 174 8.43 -8.48 -8.40
N ARG A 175 7.85 -9.69 -8.33
CA ARG A 175 8.27 -10.83 -9.15
C ARG A 175 8.21 -10.53 -10.65
N SER A 176 7.15 -9.86 -11.12
CA SER A 176 6.98 -9.52 -12.55
C SER A 176 8.04 -8.54 -13.05
N ASN A 177 8.69 -7.81 -12.15
CA ASN A 177 9.74 -6.85 -12.44
C ASN A 177 11.15 -7.33 -12.02
N GLY A 178 11.28 -8.59 -11.60
CA GLY A 178 12.56 -9.19 -11.23
C GLY A 178 13.12 -8.75 -9.87
N LEU A 179 12.26 -8.24 -8.99
CA LEU A 179 12.62 -7.90 -7.62
C LEU A 179 12.35 -9.08 -6.69
N ASP A 180 13.14 -9.18 -5.64
CA ASP A 180 12.76 -9.95 -4.46
C ASP A 180 11.63 -9.21 -3.70
N ALA A 181 10.79 -9.99 -3.02
CA ALA A 181 9.71 -9.48 -2.19
C ALA A 181 9.80 -9.99 -0.76
N ALA A 182 9.48 -9.11 0.18
CA ALA A 182 9.23 -9.43 1.57
C ALA A 182 7.74 -9.24 1.90
N ALA A 183 7.07 -10.33 2.24
CA ALA A 183 5.71 -10.30 2.74
C ALA A 183 5.70 -9.91 4.23
N VAL A 184 4.74 -9.07 4.63
CA VAL A 184 4.51 -8.71 6.03
C VAL A 184 3.13 -9.18 6.49
N GLY A 185 3.09 -10.02 7.53
CA GLY A 185 1.88 -10.68 8.04
C GLY A 185 1.06 -9.82 8.99
N TYR A 186 1.56 -8.66 9.43
CA TYR A 186 0.84 -7.76 10.33
C TYR A 186 -0.17 -6.84 9.62
N GLY A 187 -0.23 -6.89 8.28
CA GLY A 187 -1.16 -6.12 7.45
C GLY A 187 -2.51 -6.80 7.23
N PHE A 188 -3.08 -6.65 6.04
CA PHE A 188 -4.43 -7.13 5.68
C PHE A 188 -4.44 -8.41 4.82
N GLY A 189 -3.30 -8.84 4.27
CA GLY A 189 -3.18 -10.08 3.54
C GLY A 189 -3.19 -11.30 4.47
N SER A 190 -3.89 -12.39 4.08
CA SER A 190 -3.80 -13.64 4.84
C SER A 190 -2.48 -14.35 4.56
N PHE A 191 -2.06 -15.21 5.50
CA PHE A 191 -0.87 -16.05 5.32
C PHE A 191 -0.97 -16.86 4.02
N GLU A 192 -2.14 -17.43 3.71
CA GLU A 192 -2.38 -18.21 2.49
C GLU A 192 -2.22 -17.35 1.24
N GLU A 193 -2.78 -16.11 1.25
CA GLU A 193 -2.64 -15.16 0.13
C GLU A 193 -1.17 -14.86 -0.15
N LEU A 194 -0.42 -14.54 0.91
CA LEU A 194 0.98 -14.14 0.79
C LEU A 194 1.89 -15.33 0.43
N ASN A 195 1.70 -16.47 1.09
CA ASN A 195 2.51 -17.65 0.86
C ASN A 195 2.33 -18.27 -0.54
N ALA A 196 1.14 -18.12 -1.14
CA ALA A 196 0.87 -18.56 -2.51
C ALA A 196 1.77 -17.87 -3.55
N GLU A 197 2.25 -16.67 -3.27
CA GLU A 197 3.14 -15.91 -4.16
C GLU A 197 4.63 -16.18 -3.94
N ALA A 198 4.98 -17.09 -3.00
CA ALA A 198 6.34 -17.52 -2.69
C ALA A 198 7.34 -16.35 -2.50
N PRO A 199 7.10 -15.45 -1.54
CA PRO A 199 8.00 -14.33 -1.27
C PRO A 199 9.38 -14.81 -0.84
N ALA A 200 10.44 -14.03 -1.13
CA ALA A 200 11.81 -14.32 -0.69
C ALA A 200 11.95 -14.28 0.85
N TYR A 201 11.12 -13.45 1.50
CA TYR A 201 11.08 -13.29 2.96
C TYR A 201 9.63 -13.17 3.43
N HIS A 202 9.37 -13.65 4.64
CA HIS A 202 8.11 -13.48 5.34
C HIS A 202 8.38 -13.04 6.78
N PHE A 203 7.77 -11.93 7.20
CA PHE A 203 7.90 -11.37 8.54
C PHE A 203 6.52 -11.20 9.16
N GLU A 204 6.30 -11.81 10.32
CA GLU A 204 5.02 -11.71 11.03
C GLU A 204 4.87 -10.36 11.74
N THR A 205 5.99 -9.73 12.08
CA THR A 205 6.02 -8.48 12.84
C THR A 205 6.97 -7.47 12.25
N LEU A 206 6.73 -6.17 12.53
CA LEU A 206 7.67 -5.08 12.21
C LEU A 206 9.02 -5.24 12.91
N ASP A 207 9.05 -5.81 14.12
CA ASP A 207 10.31 -6.05 14.81
C ASP A 207 11.17 -7.09 14.07
N GLU A 208 10.60 -8.20 13.61
CA GLU A 208 11.30 -9.18 12.78
C GLU A 208 11.87 -8.57 11.51
N LEU A 209 11.06 -7.78 10.80
CA LEU A 209 11.51 -7.04 9.61
C LEU A 209 12.68 -6.10 9.96
N HIS A 210 12.56 -5.34 11.03
CA HIS A 210 13.61 -4.40 11.46
C HIS A 210 14.89 -5.16 11.85
N GLN A 211 14.80 -6.24 12.62
CA GLN A 211 15.95 -7.05 13.01
C GLN A 211 16.68 -7.64 11.80
N ALA A 212 15.96 -8.05 10.75
CA ALA A 212 16.56 -8.55 9.52
C ALA A 212 17.45 -7.51 8.79
N PHE A 213 17.18 -6.22 8.97
CA PHE A 213 18.02 -5.14 8.43
C PHE A 213 19.19 -4.75 9.35
N LEU A 214 19.10 -5.07 10.66
CA LEU A 214 20.20 -4.82 11.60
C LEU A 214 21.30 -5.89 11.53
N GLN A 215 20.93 -7.11 11.14
CA GLN A 215 21.91 -8.21 10.94
C GLN A 215 22.72 -7.93 9.65
N ARG A 216 24.05 -7.89 9.80
CA ARG A 216 25.01 -7.71 8.70
C ARG A 216 25.24 -8.99 7.91
#